data_38936fbf69c0c15233c14b12c7959e9d
#
_entry.id   38936fbf69c0c15233c14b12c7959e9d
#
_cell.length_a   1.000
_cell.length_b   1.000
_cell.length_c   1.000
_cell.angle_alpha   90.00
_cell.angle_beta   90.00
_cell.angle_gamma   90.00
#
_symmetry.space_group_name_H-M   'P 1'
#
loop_
_entity.id
_entity.type
_entity.pdbx_description
1 polymer ?
#
loop_
_entity_poly.entity_id
_entity_poly.type
_entity_poly.pdbx_seq_one_letter_code
_entity_poly.pdbx_strand_id
1 'polypeptide(L)'
;FLDFAFGSHGSFAVLGWVGTRIYQEKPPVPEKVVTQSGQLVYTKLDIQEGQNIWQAMGGMQIGSVWGHGSYVAPDWTADWLHKEILGTQNLLAKQFYQKTFDELTDSEKSSIKSKVTKIFKTNRYDVNTGVITIEDFRYEAIKLNVIHYSDVFLNGRDEYAIPKNTLIDPEKIRKFNAFIFWGSWAASTNRLDEDVTYTNNWPHEDLIDNKPTADTVVWTGVSIIILLLGIGLMALWYATQKGQVEHKDFPSDDP
;
A
#
# COMPACT_ATOMS: atom_id res chain seq x y z
N PHE A 1 -2.15 19.54 37.07
CA PHE A 1 -1.78 18.11 37.21
C PHE A 1 -2.93 17.18 36.80
N LEU A 2 -4.15 17.45 37.21
CA LEU A 2 -5.35 16.66 36.87
C LEU A 2 -5.67 16.73 35.35
N ASP A 3 -5.56 17.89 34.72
CA ASP A 3 -5.82 18.07 33.28
C ASP A 3 -4.81 17.34 32.41
N PHE A 4 -3.54 17.30 32.81
CA PHE A 4 -2.50 16.53 32.12
C PHE A 4 -2.74 15.02 32.24
N ALA A 5 -3.13 14.56 33.44
CA ALA A 5 -3.46 13.15 33.66
C ALA A 5 -4.68 12.72 32.82
N PHE A 6 -5.73 13.54 32.79
CA PHE A 6 -6.95 13.22 32.00
C PHE A 6 -6.66 13.17 30.48
N GLY A 7 -5.89 14.14 29.97
CA GLY A 7 -5.48 14.16 28.56
C GLY A 7 -4.62 12.96 28.18
N SER A 8 -3.68 12.55 29.03
CA SER A 8 -2.82 11.39 28.76
C SER A 8 -3.60 10.07 28.75
N HIS A 9 -4.50 9.86 29.71
CA HIS A 9 -5.33 8.64 29.75
C HIS A 9 -6.25 8.53 28.53
N GLY A 10 -6.86 9.64 28.10
CA GLY A 10 -7.66 9.68 26.87
C GLY A 10 -6.85 9.32 25.63
N SER A 11 -5.64 9.85 25.50
CA SER A 11 -4.75 9.54 24.38
C SER A 11 -4.35 8.06 24.35
N PHE A 12 -4.00 7.46 25.50
CA PHE A 12 -3.68 6.04 25.58
C PHE A 12 -4.88 5.14 25.26
N ALA A 13 -6.09 5.52 25.67
CA ALA A 13 -7.30 4.78 25.34
C ALA A 13 -7.56 4.78 23.83
N VAL A 14 -7.43 5.94 23.17
CA VAL A 14 -7.57 6.05 21.71
C VAL A 14 -6.48 5.27 20.98
N LEU A 15 -5.23 5.40 21.40
CA LEU A 15 -4.12 4.64 20.80
C LEU A 15 -4.28 3.14 20.98
N GLY A 16 -4.74 2.68 22.13
CA GLY A 16 -5.02 1.28 22.39
C GLY A 16 -6.13 0.74 21.48
N TRP A 17 -7.22 1.51 21.34
CA TRP A 17 -8.33 1.16 20.43
C TRP A 17 -7.87 1.10 18.97
N VAL A 18 -7.19 2.14 18.48
CA VAL A 18 -6.66 2.19 17.12
C VAL A 18 -5.67 1.04 16.87
N GLY A 19 -4.76 0.78 17.81
CA GLY A 19 -3.81 -0.33 17.71
C GLY A 19 -4.50 -1.69 17.59
N THR A 20 -5.57 -1.90 18.38
CA THR A 20 -6.38 -3.13 18.31
C THR A 20 -7.04 -3.27 16.95
N ARG A 21 -7.63 -2.19 16.41
CA ARG A 21 -8.25 -2.19 15.06
C ARG A 21 -7.23 -2.48 13.97
N ILE A 22 -6.07 -1.82 13.99
CA ILE A 22 -5.00 -2.07 13.03
C ILE A 22 -4.56 -3.54 13.06
N TYR A 23 -4.43 -4.12 14.26
CA TYR A 23 -4.04 -5.52 14.40
C TYR A 23 -5.07 -6.49 13.81
N GLN A 24 -6.36 -6.21 13.99
CA GLN A 24 -7.47 -7.03 13.48
C GLN A 24 -7.63 -6.92 11.96
N GLU A 25 -7.41 -5.73 11.39
CA GLU A 25 -7.71 -5.41 9.98
C GLU A 25 -6.48 -5.49 9.06
N LYS A 26 -5.30 -5.81 9.61
CA LYS A 26 -4.09 -5.93 8.79
C LYS A 26 -4.22 -7.05 7.75
N PRO A 27 -3.61 -6.89 6.55
CA PRO A 27 -3.59 -7.96 5.57
C PRO A 27 -2.84 -9.18 6.12
N PRO A 28 -3.37 -10.40 5.91
CA PRO A 28 -2.69 -11.62 6.34
C PRO A 28 -1.43 -11.84 5.50
N VAL A 29 -0.35 -12.28 6.15
CA VAL A 29 0.82 -12.82 5.44
C VAL A 29 0.55 -14.31 5.22
N PRO A 30 0.37 -14.78 3.97
CA PRO A 30 0.00 -16.16 3.70
C PRO A 30 1.14 -17.12 4.04
N GLU A 31 0.82 -18.33 4.46
CA GLU A 31 1.81 -19.41 4.62
C GLU A 31 2.45 -19.77 3.27
N LYS A 32 1.64 -19.76 2.21
CA LYS A 32 2.09 -19.91 0.83
C LYS A 32 1.12 -19.31 -0.17
N VAL A 33 1.64 -18.94 -1.33
CA VAL A 33 0.89 -18.56 -2.53
C VAL A 33 1.08 -19.69 -3.54
N VAL A 34 -0.01 -20.23 -4.04
CA VAL A 34 -0.01 -21.32 -5.03
C VAL A 34 -0.91 -20.98 -6.22
N THR A 35 -0.63 -21.58 -7.37
CA THR A 35 -1.52 -21.51 -8.53
C THR A 35 -2.68 -22.50 -8.39
N GLN A 36 -3.70 -22.36 -9.24
CA GLN A 36 -4.81 -23.33 -9.30
C GLN A 36 -4.34 -24.74 -9.69
N SER A 37 -3.27 -24.86 -10.48
CA SER A 37 -2.62 -26.14 -10.81
C SER A 37 -1.75 -26.69 -9.67
N GLY A 38 -1.62 -25.98 -8.54
CA GLY A 38 -0.85 -26.41 -7.36
C GLY A 38 0.62 -26.03 -7.37
N GLN A 39 1.08 -25.22 -8.34
CA GLN A 39 2.46 -24.77 -8.38
C GLN A 39 2.72 -23.74 -7.26
N LEU A 40 3.80 -23.91 -6.50
CA LEU A 40 4.24 -22.95 -5.49
C LEU A 40 4.82 -21.71 -6.16
N VAL A 41 4.32 -20.53 -5.77
CA VAL A 41 4.78 -19.22 -6.24
C VAL A 41 5.69 -18.57 -5.20
N TYR A 42 5.18 -18.35 -3.99
CA TYR A 42 5.91 -17.77 -2.87
C TYR A 42 5.53 -18.44 -1.55
N THR A 43 6.46 -18.42 -0.61
CA THR A 43 6.24 -18.82 0.79
C THR A 43 6.15 -17.60 1.69
N LYS A 44 5.65 -17.78 2.91
CA LYS A 44 5.67 -16.75 3.97
C LYS A 44 7.07 -16.21 4.22
N LEU A 45 8.05 -17.10 4.23
CA LEU A 45 9.45 -16.74 4.44
C LEU A 45 9.96 -15.84 3.30
N ASP A 46 9.61 -16.13 2.05
CA ASP A 46 9.99 -15.30 0.91
C ASP A 46 9.46 -13.86 1.06
N ILE A 47 8.22 -13.71 1.50
CA ILE A 47 7.59 -12.40 1.73
C ILE A 47 8.29 -11.65 2.86
N GLN A 48 8.56 -12.32 3.99
CA GLN A 48 9.21 -11.69 5.15
C GLN A 48 10.66 -11.31 4.85
N GLU A 49 11.42 -12.20 4.21
CA GLU A 49 12.79 -11.89 3.80
C GLU A 49 12.81 -10.82 2.70
N GLY A 50 11.83 -10.80 1.82
CA GLY A 50 11.65 -9.74 0.84
C GLY A 50 11.45 -8.37 1.48
N GLN A 51 10.67 -8.28 2.55
CA GLN A 51 10.54 -7.06 3.35
C GLN A 51 11.88 -6.65 3.97
N ASN A 52 12.64 -7.59 4.52
CA ASN A 52 13.96 -7.30 5.09
C ASN A 52 14.93 -6.79 4.02
N ILE A 53 14.90 -7.36 2.80
CA ILE A 53 15.71 -6.90 1.66
C ILE A 53 15.32 -5.48 1.27
N TRP A 54 14.02 -5.19 1.14
CA TRP A 54 13.52 -3.84 0.86
C TRP A 54 14.01 -2.83 1.91
N GLN A 55 13.90 -3.18 3.20
CA GLN A 55 14.38 -2.32 4.30
C GLN A 55 15.90 -2.12 4.23
N ALA A 56 16.68 -3.16 3.95
CA ALA A 56 18.13 -3.09 3.82
C ALA A 56 18.59 -2.24 2.63
N MET A 57 17.77 -2.12 1.58
CA MET A 57 18.02 -1.25 0.43
C MET A 57 17.70 0.23 0.69
N GLY A 58 17.10 0.57 1.83
CA GLY A 58 16.69 1.92 2.19
C GLY A 58 15.19 2.05 2.52
N GLY A 59 14.41 0.99 2.36
CA GLY A 59 13.00 0.97 2.71
C GLY A 59 12.21 2.08 2.01
N MET A 60 11.50 2.88 2.78
CA MET A 60 10.67 3.99 2.27
C MET A 60 11.47 5.09 1.54
N GLN A 61 12.81 5.10 1.61
CA GLN A 61 13.63 6.09 0.89
C GLN A 61 13.79 5.75 -0.60
N ILE A 62 13.70 4.46 -0.96
CA ILE A 62 13.83 3.99 -2.35
C ILE A 62 12.48 3.89 -3.08
N GLY A 63 11.42 4.42 -2.52
CA GLY A 63 10.08 4.40 -3.06
C GLY A 63 9.05 4.16 -1.97
N SER A 64 7.77 4.37 -2.30
CA SER A 64 6.69 4.15 -1.36
C SER A 64 6.11 2.73 -1.48
N VAL A 65 5.44 2.31 -0.41
CA VAL A 65 4.58 1.13 -0.35
C VAL A 65 3.24 1.59 0.21
N TRP A 66 2.15 1.33 -0.49
CA TRP A 66 0.81 1.80 -0.18
C TRP A 66 0.72 3.33 -0.01
N GLY A 67 1.47 4.08 -0.80
CA GLY A 67 1.51 5.54 -0.74
C GLY A 67 2.35 6.12 0.41
N HIS A 68 3.01 5.28 1.21
CA HIS A 68 3.88 5.70 2.30
C HIS A 68 5.36 5.55 1.93
N GLY A 69 6.07 6.66 1.80
CA GLY A 69 7.50 6.70 1.48
C GLY A 69 7.89 7.87 0.60
N SER A 70 9.07 7.78 -0.01
CA SER A 70 9.65 8.82 -0.86
C SER A 70 8.85 9.03 -2.15
N TYR A 71 8.72 10.28 -2.58
CA TYR A 71 8.14 10.66 -3.88
C TYR A 71 9.18 10.72 -5.02
N VAL A 72 10.45 10.42 -4.74
CA VAL A 72 11.53 10.46 -5.73
C VAL A 72 11.55 9.21 -6.60
N ALA A 73 11.01 8.13 -6.11
CA ALA A 73 10.90 6.82 -6.74
C ALA A 73 9.42 6.39 -6.84
N PRO A 74 9.09 5.33 -7.57
CA PRO A 74 7.72 4.88 -7.70
C PRO A 74 7.14 4.38 -6.38
N ASP A 75 5.81 4.29 -6.30
CA ASP A 75 5.16 3.40 -5.35
C ASP A 75 5.28 1.96 -5.88
N TRP A 76 6.05 1.12 -5.17
CA TRP A 76 6.33 -0.25 -5.60
C TRP A 76 5.07 -1.09 -5.75
N THR A 77 4.07 -0.86 -4.88
CA THR A 77 2.81 -1.61 -4.92
C THR A 77 1.92 -1.17 -6.08
N ALA A 78 1.86 0.13 -6.35
CA ALA A 78 1.10 0.67 -7.48
C ALA A 78 1.72 0.25 -8.81
N ASP A 79 3.03 0.40 -8.96
CA ASP A 79 3.74 0.04 -10.19
C ASP A 79 3.66 -1.47 -10.48
N TRP A 80 3.85 -2.30 -9.45
CA TRP A 80 3.65 -3.75 -9.57
C TRP A 80 2.23 -4.09 -10.01
N LEU A 81 1.23 -3.53 -9.30
CA LEU A 81 -0.18 -3.81 -9.57
C LEU A 81 -0.54 -3.45 -11.00
N HIS A 82 -0.18 -2.26 -11.43
CA HIS A 82 -0.46 -1.79 -12.78
C HIS A 82 0.13 -2.72 -13.85
N LYS A 83 1.40 -3.09 -13.72
CA LYS A 83 2.08 -4.00 -14.65
C LYS A 83 1.49 -5.42 -14.64
N GLU A 84 1.15 -5.96 -13.47
CA GLU A 84 0.52 -7.26 -13.34
C GLU A 84 -0.85 -7.29 -14.03
N ILE A 85 -1.65 -6.21 -13.88
CA ILE A 85 -2.94 -6.06 -14.53
C ILE A 85 -2.78 -6.01 -16.06
N LEU A 86 -1.89 -5.17 -16.57
CA LEU A 86 -1.62 -5.07 -18.01
C LEU A 86 -1.15 -6.40 -18.59
N GLY A 87 -0.24 -7.09 -17.91
CA GLY A 87 0.20 -8.43 -18.28
C GLY A 87 -0.96 -9.43 -18.33
N THR A 88 -1.81 -9.41 -17.30
CA THR A 88 -2.99 -10.28 -17.20
C THR A 88 -4.00 -9.98 -18.32
N GLN A 89 -4.26 -8.70 -18.63
CA GLN A 89 -5.14 -8.30 -19.73
C GLN A 89 -4.65 -8.85 -21.06
N ASN A 90 -3.36 -8.71 -21.34
CA ASN A 90 -2.77 -9.20 -22.60
C ASN A 90 -2.77 -10.74 -22.67
N LEU A 91 -2.51 -11.43 -21.59
CA LEU A 91 -2.57 -12.90 -21.56
C LEU A 91 -3.98 -13.42 -21.81
N LEU A 92 -4.99 -12.80 -21.17
CA LEU A 92 -6.39 -13.15 -21.40
C LEU A 92 -6.86 -12.79 -22.81
N ALA A 93 -6.43 -11.64 -23.36
CA ALA A 93 -6.74 -11.25 -24.74
C ALA A 93 -6.20 -12.28 -25.74
N LYS A 94 -4.96 -12.72 -25.56
CA LYS A 94 -4.35 -13.77 -26.38
C LYS A 94 -5.09 -15.11 -26.23
N GLN A 95 -5.47 -15.47 -25.00
CA GLN A 95 -6.13 -16.73 -24.73
C GLN A 95 -7.54 -16.81 -25.34
N PHE A 96 -8.33 -15.74 -25.21
CA PHE A 96 -9.73 -15.75 -25.64
C PHE A 96 -9.96 -15.29 -27.08
N TYR A 97 -9.12 -14.38 -27.56
CA TYR A 97 -9.30 -13.70 -28.85
C TYR A 97 -8.13 -13.85 -29.81
N GLN A 98 -7.00 -14.43 -29.35
CA GLN A 98 -5.75 -14.58 -30.14
C GLN A 98 -5.18 -13.23 -30.65
N LYS A 99 -5.46 -12.15 -29.91
CA LYS A 99 -5.05 -10.78 -30.19
C LYS A 99 -4.34 -10.17 -28.99
N THR A 100 -3.64 -9.07 -29.19
CA THR A 100 -3.21 -8.21 -28.08
C THR A 100 -4.41 -7.42 -27.54
N PHE A 101 -4.32 -6.93 -26.31
CA PHE A 101 -5.42 -6.18 -25.71
C PHE A 101 -5.77 -4.92 -26.53
N ASP A 102 -4.79 -4.25 -27.13
CA ASP A 102 -5.00 -3.03 -27.92
C ASP A 102 -5.77 -3.28 -29.22
N GLU A 103 -5.63 -4.48 -29.81
CA GLU A 103 -6.30 -4.88 -31.04
C GLU A 103 -7.75 -5.34 -30.83
N LEU A 104 -8.20 -5.41 -29.58
CA LEU A 104 -9.58 -5.80 -29.26
C LEU A 104 -10.56 -4.68 -29.57
N THR A 105 -11.78 -5.07 -29.92
CA THR A 105 -12.94 -4.16 -29.98
C THR A 105 -13.33 -3.67 -28.59
N ASP A 106 -14.08 -2.58 -28.48
CA ASP A 106 -14.50 -2.02 -27.20
C ASP A 106 -15.30 -3.02 -26.34
N SER A 107 -16.15 -3.85 -26.98
CA SER A 107 -16.90 -4.90 -26.30
C SER A 107 -15.98 -5.99 -25.74
N GLU A 108 -14.98 -6.43 -26.52
CA GLU A 108 -13.99 -7.42 -26.08
C GLU A 108 -13.12 -6.86 -24.95
N LYS A 109 -12.66 -5.60 -25.07
CA LYS A 109 -11.91 -4.88 -24.01
C LYS A 109 -12.71 -4.82 -22.72
N SER A 110 -14.00 -4.46 -22.80
CA SER A 110 -14.89 -4.40 -21.65
C SER A 110 -15.05 -5.77 -20.99
N SER A 111 -15.19 -6.84 -21.78
CA SER A 111 -15.24 -8.22 -21.29
C SER A 111 -13.97 -8.62 -20.54
N ILE A 112 -12.79 -8.33 -21.11
CA ILE A 112 -11.51 -8.62 -20.46
C ILE A 112 -11.34 -7.79 -19.18
N LYS A 113 -11.64 -6.49 -19.20
CA LYS A 113 -11.57 -5.63 -18.00
C LYS A 113 -12.44 -6.18 -16.88
N SER A 114 -13.68 -6.56 -17.16
CA SER A 114 -14.58 -7.14 -16.15
C SER A 114 -14.01 -8.42 -15.54
N LYS A 115 -13.45 -9.31 -16.35
CA LYS A 115 -12.79 -10.54 -15.86
C LYS A 115 -11.59 -10.23 -14.97
N VAL A 116 -10.71 -9.33 -15.42
CA VAL A 116 -9.52 -8.92 -14.67
C VAL A 116 -9.92 -8.27 -13.34
N THR A 117 -10.88 -7.36 -13.33
CA THR A 117 -11.41 -6.76 -12.09
C THR A 117 -11.87 -7.83 -11.12
N LYS A 118 -12.65 -8.80 -11.58
CA LYS A 118 -13.11 -9.90 -10.73
C LYS A 118 -11.96 -10.74 -10.19
N ILE A 119 -10.94 -11.03 -10.99
CA ILE A 119 -9.76 -11.81 -10.59
C ILE A 119 -8.99 -11.13 -9.46
N PHE A 120 -8.72 -9.83 -9.60
CA PHE A 120 -7.94 -9.08 -8.62
C PHE A 120 -8.74 -8.77 -7.34
N LYS A 121 -10.05 -8.46 -7.47
CA LYS A 121 -10.89 -8.13 -6.32
C LYS A 121 -11.33 -9.34 -5.50
N THR A 122 -11.42 -10.52 -6.10
CA THR A 122 -11.85 -11.71 -5.39
C THR A 122 -10.79 -12.19 -4.41
N ASN A 123 -11.13 -12.22 -3.13
CA ASN A 123 -10.24 -12.78 -2.10
C ASN A 123 -10.25 -14.30 -2.17
N ARG A 124 -9.09 -14.88 -2.39
CA ARG A 124 -8.87 -16.33 -2.41
C ARG A 124 -7.90 -16.79 -1.33
N TYR A 125 -7.84 -16.05 -0.26
CA TYR A 125 -7.14 -16.44 0.95
C TYR A 125 -8.01 -17.38 1.76
N ASP A 126 -7.52 -18.57 2.00
CA ASP A 126 -8.16 -19.53 2.90
C ASP A 126 -7.64 -19.32 4.32
N VAL A 127 -8.51 -18.88 5.21
CA VAL A 127 -8.19 -18.57 6.62
C VAL A 127 -7.72 -19.81 7.38
N ASN A 128 -8.21 -21.01 7.04
CA ASN A 128 -7.89 -22.25 7.75
C ASN A 128 -6.50 -22.79 7.40
N THR A 129 -6.10 -22.64 6.14
CA THR A 129 -4.81 -23.15 5.64
C THR A 129 -3.75 -22.06 5.50
N GLY A 130 -4.14 -20.79 5.54
CA GLY A 130 -3.26 -19.67 5.29
C GLY A 130 -2.77 -19.57 3.84
N VAL A 131 -3.47 -20.18 2.89
CA VAL A 131 -3.05 -20.28 1.48
C VAL A 131 -3.78 -19.24 0.63
N ILE A 132 -3.03 -18.52 -0.21
CA ILE A 132 -3.60 -17.75 -1.32
C ILE A 132 -3.51 -18.60 -2.58
N THR A 133 -4.63 -18.78 -3.28
CA THR A 133 -4.67 -19.44 -4.58
C THR A 133 -4.86 -18.41 -5.69
N ILE A 134 -3.98 -18.39 -6.68
CA ILE A 134 -4.06 -17.50 -7.85
C ILE A 134 -4.27 -18.32 -9.12
N GLU A 135 -4.75 -17.66 -10.17
CA GLU A 135 -4.89 -18.27 -11.49
C GLU A 135 -3.53 -18.52 -12.13
N ASP A 136 -3.42 -19.61 -12.91
CA ASP A 136 -2.17 -19.96 -13.60
C ASP A 136 -1.70 -18.85 -14.56
N PHE A 137 -2.61 -18.20 -15.27
CA PHE A 137 -2.27 -17.07 -16.15
C PHE A 137 -1.83 -15.81 -15.36
N ARG A 138 -2.36 -15.59 -14.16
CA ARG A 138 -1.88 -14.51 -13.27
C ARG A 138 -0.44 -14.77 -12.84
N TYR A 139 -0.09 -16.02 -12.61
CA TYR A 139 1.30 -16.40 -12.34
C TYR A 139 2.23 -16.08 -13.53
N GLU A 140 1.76 -16.25 -14.77
CA GLU A 140 2.54 -15.82 -15.94
C GLU A 140 2.78 -14.29 -15.94
N ALA A 141 1.78 -13.48 -15.59
CA ALA A 141 1.94 -12.03 -15.44
C ALA A 141 2.92 -11.67 -14.31
N ILE A 142 2.90 -12.39 -13.18
CA ILE A 142 3.88 -12.24 -12.10
C ILE A 142 5.31 -12.51 -12.60
N LYS A 143 5.51 -13.53 -13.42
CA LYS A 143 6.84 -13.81 -14.01
C LYS A 143 7.33 -12.66 -14.90
N LEU A 144 6.45 -12.01 -15.64
CA LEU A 144 6.82 -10.81 -16.43
C LEU A 144 7.26 -9.66 -15.52
N ASN A 145 6.58 -9.44 -14.40
CA ASN A 145 7.00 -8.45 -13.41
C ASN A 145 8.36 -8.80 -12.80
N VAL A 146 8.60 -10.06 -12.45
CA VAL A 146 9.92 -10.49 -11.93
C VAL A 146 11.03 -10.22 -12.93
N ILE A 147 10.81 -10.47 -14.21
CA ILE A 147 11.78 -10.16 -15.29
C ILE A 147 12.02 -8.65 -15.36
N HIS A 148 10.95 -7.85 -15.33
CA HIS A 148 11.05 -6.39 -15.37
C HIS A 148 11.88 -5.84 -14.21
N TYR A 149 11.58 -6.23 -12.95
CA TYR A 149 12.31 -5.74 -11.79
C TYR A 149 13.73 -6.30 -11.70
N SER A 150 13.97 -7.50 -12.22
CA SER A 150 15.34 -8.01 -12.38
C SER A 150 16.16 -7.09 -13.29
N ASP A 151 15.59 -6.66 -14.41
CA ASP A 151 16.24 -5.71 -15.31
C ASP A 151 16.45 -4.34 -14.65
N VAL A 152 15.47 -3.81 -13.93
CA VAL A 152 15.57 -2.56 -13.16
C VAL A 152 16.76 -2.60 -12.19
N PHE A 153 16.92 -3.67 -11.42
CA PHE A 153 17.98 -3.77 -10.41
C PHE A 153 19.36 -4.05 -11.02
N LEU A 154 19.44 -4.81 -12.09
CA LEU A 154 20.71 -5.13 -12.75
C LEU A 154 21.21 -4.01 -13.63
N ASN A 155 20.35 -3.43 -14.45
CA ASN A 155 20.73 -2.43 -15.46
C ASN A 155 20.51 -0.99 -14.99
N GLY A 156 19.79 -0.79 -13.89
CA GLY A 156 19.38 0.52 -13.40
C GLY A 156 18.29 1.14 -14.26
N ARG A 157 17.54 2.06 -13.70
CA ARG A 157 16.50 2.83 -14.39
C ARG A 157 16.37 4.21 -13.73
N ASP A 158 16.50 5.24 -14.51
CA ASP A 158 16.41 6.63 -14.04
C ASP A 158 15.00 6.94 -13.52
N GLU A 159 13.96 6.39 -14.18
CA GLU A 159 12.56 6.57 -13.77
C GLU A 159 12.26 5.99 -12.37
N TYR A 160 13.04 5.01 -11.93
CA TYR A 160 12.95 4.40 -10.60
C TYR A 160 13.96 4.99 -9.62
N ALA A 161 14.82 5.90 -10.06
CA ALA A 161 15.97 6.38 -9.30
C ALA A 161 16.85 5.22 -8.77
N ILE A 162 16.93 4.11 -9.51
CA ILE A 162 17.69 2.90 -9.16
C ILE A 162 18.97 2.83 -9.99
N PRO A 163 20.15 2.89 -9.36
CA PRO A 163 21.44 2.68 -10.04
C PRO A 163 21.61 1.24 -10.53
N LYS A 164 22.53 1.06 -11.48
CA LYS A 164 22.93 -0.30 -11.92
C LYS A 164 23.49 -1.13 -10.76
N ASN A 165 23.23 -2.42 -10.81
CA ASN A 165 23.73 -3.40 -9.83
C ASN A 165 23.29 -3.10 -8.37
N THR A 166 22.15 -2.47 -8.17
CA THR A 166 21.60 -2.20 -6.83
C THR A 166 21.26 -3.50 -6.10
N LEU A 167 20.74 -4.50 -6.82
CA LEU A 167 20.49 -5.84 -6.31
C LEU A 167 20.86 -6.84 -7.41
N ILE A 168 21.88 -7.67 -7.16
CA ILE A 168 22.44 -8.57 -8.17
C ILE A 168 22.14 -10.06 -7.91
N ASP A 169 21.78 -10.40 -6.67
CA ASP A 169 21.46 -11.76 -6.27
C ASP A 169 20.04 -12.13 -6.74
N PRO A 170 19.88 -13.12 -7.66
CA PRO A 170 18.59 -13.49 -8.19
C PRO A 170 17.59 -13.96 -7.10
N GLU A 171 18.09 -14.61 -6.05
CA GLU A 171 17.23 -15.07 -4.97
C GLU A 171 16.72 -13.90 -4.12
N LYS A 172 17.55 -12.90 -3.87
CA LYS A 172 17.11 -11.66 -3.21
C LYS A 172 16.13 -10.89 -4.06
N ILE A 173 16.33 -10.83 -5.39
CA ILE A 173 15.37 -10.20 -6.30
C ILE A 173 14.04 -10.95 -6.25
N ARG A 174 14.04 -12.28 -6.28
CA ARG A 174 12.82 -13.09 -6.17
C ARG A 174 12.07 -12.83 -4.86
N LYS A 175 12.77 -12.75 -3.72
CA LYS A 175 12.18 -12.44 -2.42
C LYS A 175 11.66 -11.01 -2.33
N PHE A 176 12.40 -10.03 -2.84
CA PHE A 176 11.90 -8.66 -2.97
C PHE A 176 10.57 -8.63 -3.74
N ASN A 177 10.51 -9.31 -4.88
CA ASN A 177 9.29 -9.42 -5.67
C ASN A 177 8.14 -10.11 -4.90
N ALA A 178 8.43 -11.10 -4.05
CA ALA A 178 7.43 -11.74 -3.20
C ALA A 178 6.79 -10.75 -2.21
N PHE A 179 7.59 -9.87 -1.61
CA PHE A 179 7.08 -8.82 -0.72
C PHE A 179 6.21 -7.81 -1.47
N ILE A 180 6.67 -7.33 -2.63
CA ILE A 180 5.91 -6.35 -3.42
C ILE A 180 4.63 -6.97 -3.98
N PHE A 181 4.67 -8.24 -4.43
CA PHE A 181 3.47 -8.99 -4.81
C PHE A 181 2.44 -9.04 -3.68
N TRP A 182 2.88 -9.38 -2.45
CA TRP A 182 1.98 -9.42 -1.28
C TRP A 182 1.37 -8.04 -1.00
N GLY A 183 2.17 -6.98 -1.06
CA GLY A 183 1.68 -5.61 -0.90
C GLY A 183 0.65 -5.22 -1.96
N SER A 184 0.90 -5.58 -3.22
CA SER A 184 0.00 -5.35 -4.35
C SER A 184 -1.29 -6.19 -4.23
N TRP A 185 -1.19 -7.46 -3.82
CA TRP A 185 -2.35 -8.29 -3.53
C TRP A 185 -3.24 -7.66 -2.45
N ALA A 186 -2.65 -7.22 -1.33
CA ALA A 186 -3.40 -6.57 -0.26
C ALA A 186 -4.07 -5.25 -0.70
N ALA A 187 -3.46 -4.54 -1.66
CA ALA A 187 -3.98 -3.30 -2.20
C ALA A 187 -5.12 -3.48 -3.22
N SER A 188 -5.22 -4.64 -3.85
CA SER A 188 -6.19 -4.92 -4.92
C SER A 188 -7.29 -5.89 -4.52
N THR A 189 -7.06 -6.77 -3.56
CA THR A 189 -8.01 -7.81 -3.15
C THR A 189 -8.91 -7.31 -2.02
N ASN A 190 -10.21 -7.51 -2.17
CA ASN A 190 -11.18 -7.15 -1.14
C ASN A 190 -10.95 -7.96 0.14
N ARG A 191 -11.20 -7.37 1.29
CA ARG A 191 -11.26 -8.11 2.56
C ARG A 191 -12.34 -9.18 2.48
N LEU A 192 -12.24 -10.19 3.31
CA LEU A 192 -13.29 -11.19 3.42
C LEU A 192 -14.58 -10.50 3.89
N ASP A 193 -15.67 -10.75 3.17
CA ASP A 193 -17.02 -10.22 3.45
C ASP A 193 -17.16 -8.68 3.35
N GLU A 194 -16.20 -7.99 2.70
CA GLU A 194 -16.25 -6.55 2.47
C GLU A 194 -16.00 -6.20 0.99
N ASP A 195 -16.49 -5.04 0.56
CA ASP A 195 -16.27 -4.50 -0.80
C ASP A 195 -15.05 -3.56 -0.91
N VAL A 196 -14.22 -3.54 0.13
CA VAL A 196 -13.00 -2.73 0.20
C VAL A 196 -11.77 -3.60 0.38
N THR A 197 -10.63 -3.17 -0.16
CA THR A 197 -9.37 -3.88 -0.03
C THR A 197 -8.75 -3.69 1.36
N TYR A 198 -7.72 -4.45 1.69
CA TYR A 198 -7.00 -4.32 2.97
C TYR A 198 -6.38 -2.92 3.18
N THR A 199 -6.22 -2.14 2.11
CA THR A 199 -5.69 -0.77 2.13
C THR A 199 -6.73 0.29 1.79
N ASN A 200 -8.02 -0.02 1.92
CA ASN A 200 -9.15 0.84 1.57
C ASN A 200 -9.08 1.35 0.11
N ASN A 201 -8.77 0.44 -0.81
CA ASN A 201 -8.63 0.68 -2.25
C ASN A 201 -7.48 1.65 -2.62
N TRP A 202 -6.41 1.67 -1.82
CA TRP A 202 -5.21 2.43 -2.14
C TRP A 202 -4.04 1.49 -2.50
N PRO A 203 -3.24 1.72 -3.55
CA PRO A 203 -3.30 2.87 -4.46
C PRO A 203 -4.48 2.81 -5.44
N HIS A 204 -4.81 3.99 -6.00
CA HIS A 204 -5.78 4.11 -7.07
C HIS A 204 -5.34 3.34 -8.32
N GLU A 205 -6.22 2.51 -8.90
CA GLU A 205 -5.95 1.77 -10.14
C GLU A 205 -7.24 1.66 -10.98
N ASP A 206 -7.32 2.46 -12.04
CA ASP A 206 -8.51 2.53 -12.89
C ASP A 206 -8.79 1.25 -13.68
N LEU A 207 -7.77 0.44 -13.95
CA LEU A 207 -7.92 -0.77 -14.76
C LEU A 207 -8.79 -1.83 -14.08
N ILE A 208 -8.90 -1.79 -12.75
CA ILE A 208 -9.71 -2.70 -11.92
C ILE A 208 -10.70 -1.96 -11.01
N ASP A 209 -10.96 -0.69 -11.31
CA ASP A 209 -11.86 0.17 -10.53
C ASP A 209 -11.49 0.25 -9.04
N ASN A 210 -10.20 0.24 -8.73
CA ASN A 210 -9.68 0.37 -7.37
C ASN A 210 -9.62 1.84 -6.97
N LYS A 211 -10.75 2.40 -6.52
CA LYS A 211 -10.89 3.79 -6.11
C LYS A 211 -10.97 3.91 -4.60
N PRO A 212 -10.17 4.80 -3.98
CA PRO A 212 -10.29 5.10 -2.56
C PRO A 212 -11.72 5.40 -2.17
N THR A 213 -12.14 4.90 -1.01
CA THR A 213 -13.52 5.11 -0.53
C THR A 213 -13.77 6.57 -0.19
N ALA A 214 -15.02 7.02 -0.34
CA ALA A 214 -15.42 8.37 0.04
C ALA A 214 -15.10 8.67 1.51
N ASP A 215 -15.27 7.69 2.38
CA ASP A 215 -14.97 7.79 3.80
C ASP A 215 -13.50 8.13 4.07
N THR A 216 -12.56 7.52 3.33
CA THR A 216 -11.14 7.83 3.45
C THR A 216 -10.85 9.30 3.15
N VAL A 217 -11.47 9.86 2.11
CA VAL A 217 -11.31 11.26 1.72
C VAL A 217 -11.93 12.19 2.77
N VAL A 218 -13.15 11.89 3.22
CA VAL A 218 -13.88 12.69 4.23
C VAL A 218 -13.10 12.71 5.54
N TRP A 219 -12.69 11.56 6.08
CA TRP A 219 -11.96 11.49 7.33
C TRP A 219 -10.57 12.13 7.26
N THR A 220 -9.90 12.07 6.12
CA THR A 220 -8.66 12.81 5.89
C THR A 220 -8.90 14.33 6.00
N GLY A 221 -9.93 14.84 5.33
CA GLY A 221 -10.32 16.25 5.41
C GLY A 221 -10.68 16.68 6.83
N VAL A 222 -11.49 15.89 7.53
CA VAL A 222 -11.88 16.14 8.94
C VAL A 222 -10.64 16.15 9.85
N SER A 223 -9.71 15.22 9.68
CA SER A 223 -8.47 15.16 10.47
C SER A 223 -7.61 16.43 10.28
N ILE A 224 -7.49 16.92 9.05
CA ILE A 224 -6.76 18.17 8.76
C ILE A 224 -7.45 19.37 9.44
N ILE A 225 -8.78 19.46 9.37
CA ILE A 225 -9.54 20.55 10.01
C ILE A 225 -9.33 20.49 11.53
N ILE A 226 -9.43 19.33 12.14
CA ILE A 226 -9.21 19.16 13.59
C ILE A 226 -7.79 19.57 13.98
N LEU A 227 -6.78 19.20 13.19
CA LEU A 227 -5.40 19.60 13.41
C LEU A 227 -5.22 21.12 13.36
N LEU A 228 -5.76 21.77 12.34
CA LEU A 228 -5.69 23.23 12.19
C LEU A 228 -6.42 23.97 13.32
N LEU A 229 -7.60 23.48 13.73
CA LEU A 229 -8.33 24.02 14.88
C LEU A 229 -7.52 23.84 16.17
N GLY A 230 -6.88 22.69 16.39
CA GLY A 230 -6.04 22.46 17.55
C GLY A 230 -4.83 23.40 17.59
N ILE A 231 -4.15 23.61 16.47
CA ILE A 231 -3.05 24.58 16.36
C ILE A 231 -3.55 26.00 16.64
N GLY A 232 -4.68 26.39 16.06
CA GLY A 232 -5.29 27.71 16.28
C GLY A 232 -5.66 27.95 17.76
N LEU A 233 -6.27 26.96 18.43
CA LEU A 233 -6.59 27.03 19.84
C LEU A 233 -5.33 27.13 20.73
N MET A 234 -4.28 26.37 20.42
CA MET A 234 -3.01 26.47 21.14
C MET A 234 -2.36 27.86 20.96
N ALA A 235 -2.37 28.40 19.74
CA ALA A 235 -1.85 29.74 19.48
C ALA A 235 -2.64 30.81 20.23
N LEU A 236 -3.97 30.70 20.24
CA LEU A 236 -4.85 31.62 20.99
C LEU A 236 -4.57 31.53 22.49
N TRP A 237 -4.51 30.31 23.05
CA TRP A 237 -4.17 30.10 24.45
C TRP A 237 -2.81 30.71 24.81
N TYR A 238 -1.79 30.49 23.98
CA TYR A 238 -0.47 31.07 24.19
C TYR A 238 -0.49 32.62 24.14
N ALA A 239 -1.21 33.19 23.19
CA ALA A 239 -1.35 34.66 23.07
C ALA A 239 -2.04 35.27 24.30
N THR A 240 -3.09 34.61 24.84
CA THR A 240 -3.79 35.08 26.07
C THR A 240 -2.90 35.00 27.30
N GLN A 241 -2.08 33.94 27.43
CA GLN A 241 -1.12 33.80 28.54
C GLN A 241 -0.03 34.89 28.47
N LYS A 242 0.51 35.16 27.27
CA LYS A 242 1.51 36.21 27.08
C LYS A 242 0.97 37.60 27.43
N GLY A 243 -0.25 37.92 27.03
CA GLY A 243 -0.91 39.18 27.39
C GLY A 243 -1.11 39.35 28.91
N GLN A 244 -1.35 38.28 29.64
CA GLN A 244 -1.44 38.33 31.12
C GLN A 244 -0.08 38.54 31.79
N VAL A 245 1.02 38.06 31.20
CA VAL A 245 2.37 38.26 31.74
C VAL A 245 2.88 39.68 31.48
N GLU A 246 2.53 40.29 30.35
CA GLU A 246 2.90 41.69 30.03
C GLU A 246 2.15 42.72 30.88
N HIS A 247 1.00 42.38 31.48
CA HIS A 247 0.25 43.23 32.42
C HIS A 247 0.64 43.08 33.90
N LYS A 248 1.62 42.27 34.25
CA LYS A 248 2.24 42.34 35.55
C LYS A 248 3.18 43.56 35.54
N ASP A 249 2.67 44.62 36.18
CA ASP A 249 3.47 45.83 36.42
C ASP A 249 4.83 45.45 36.95
N PHE A 250 5.86 45.82 36.19
CA PHE A 250 7.20 45.86 36.77
C PHE A 250 7.13 46.87 37.91
N PRO A 251 7.64 46.54 39.11
CA PRO A 251 7.76 47.52 40.16
C PRO A 251 8.57 48.69 39.56
N SER A 252 7.97 49.87 39.56
CA SER A 252 8.72 51.09 39.23
C SER A 252 9.66 51.35 40.39
N ASP A 253 10.86 50.80 40.33
CA ASP A 253 11.98 51.23 41.12
C ASP A 253 12.48 52.54 40.52
N ASP A 254 11.80 53.62 40.86
CA ASP A 254 12.35 54.95 40.73
C ASP A 254 12.70 55.45 42.14
N PRO A 255 13.99 55.80 42.41
CA PRO A 255 14.43 56.33 43.69
C PRO A 255 14.04 57.79 43.91
#